data_99ff3a53447889845785a4f9ac22ee0a
#
_entry.id   99ff3a53447889845785a4f9ac22ee0a
#
_cell.length_a   1.000
_cell.length_b   1.000
_cell.length_c   1.000
_cell.angle_alpha   90.00
_cell.angle_beta   90.00
_cell.angle_gamma   90.00
#
_symmetry.space_group_name_H-M   'P 1'
#
loop_
_entity.id
_entity.type
_entity.pdbx_description
1 polymer ?
#
loop_
_entity_poly.entity_id
_entity_poly.type
_entity_poly.pdbx_seq_one_letter_code
_entity_poly.pdbx_strand_id
1 'polypeptide(L)'
;MDAFKFDLLIVGSGPAGESAALNAAKHGLRAAVIEDRRMVGGGCTHSGTIPSKALRHAVKDLTRYNTNAIFRAIGEPSRISFQTLLQNAGGVIRRQVAMRSQYYAKNRIAMYFGVASFIDASTVRVTLPDGAIEILRAPKIVIATGSEVGIAAAACEAVFRQRRVQ
;
A
#
# COMPACT_ATOMS: atom_id res chain seq x y z
N MET A 1 -15.80 -8.09 33.29
CA MET A 1 -15.26 -8.41 31.96
C MET A 1 -15.11 -7.10 31.22
N ASP A 2 -13.88 -6.67 30.95
CA ASP A 2 -13.65 -5.45 30.19
C ASP A 2 -14.20 -5.62 28.78
N ALA A 3 -15.13 -4.73 28.41
CA ALA A 3 -15.76 -4.76 27.10
C ALA A 3 -14.71 -4.52 26.00
N PHE A 4 -14.73 -5.30 24.92
CA PHE A 4 -13.86 -5.09 23.79
C PHE A 4 -14.06 -3.68 23.21
N LYS A 5 -12.97 -2.94 23.02
CA LYS A 5 -12.99 -1.62 22.38
C LYS A 5 -13.38 -1.72 20.90
N PHE A 6 -12.97 -2.81 20.22
CA PHE A 6 -13.24 -3.10 18.83
C PHE A 6 -13.95 -4.43 18.68
N ASP A 7 -14.73 -4.56 17.63
CA ASP A 7 -15.42 -5.79 17.26
C ASP A 7 -14.56 -6.61 16.26
N LEU A 8 -13.66 -5.92 15.56
CA LEU A 8 -12.73 -6.52 14.60
C LEU A 8 -11.38 -5.78 14.59
N LEU A 9 -10.29 -6.53 14.72
CA LEU A 9 -8.94 -6.05 14.39
C LEU A 9 -8.50 -6.59 13.03
N ILE A 10 -7.83 -5.77 12.25
CA ILE A 10 -7.28 -6.15 10.94
C ILE A 10 -5.79 -5.84 10.95
N VAL A 11 -4.96 -6.83 10.65
CA VAL A 11 -3.51 -6.67 10.54
C VAL A 11 -3.13 -6.55 9.07
N GLY A 12 -2.72 -5.34 8.67
CA GLY A 12 -2.40 -4.96 7.31
C GLY A 12 -3.47 -4.11 6.63
N SER A 13 -3.05 -3.03 5.96
CA SER A 13 -3.92 -2.07 5.25
C SER A 13 -3.91 -2.23 3.73
N GLY A 14 -3.39 -3.36 3.23
CA GLY A 14 -3.47 -3.72 1.82
C GLY A 14 -4.91 -3.93 1.33
N PRO A 15 -5.12 -4.26 0.04
CA PRO A 15 -6.48 -4.40 -0.53
C PRO A 15 -7.40 -5.32 0.26
N ALA A 16 -6.88 -6.43 0.80
CA ALA A 16 -7.65 -7.37 1.61
C ALA A 16 -8.08 -6.75 2.95
N GLY A 17 -7.13 -6.12 3.67
CA GLY A 17 -7.41 -5.46 4.94
C GLY A 17 -8.33 -4.25 4.79
N GLU A 18 -8.12 -3.43 3.74
CA GLU A 18 -9.03 -2.32 3.40
C GLU A 18 -10.46 -2.82 3.16
N SER A 19 -10.61 -3.89 2.37
CA SER A 19 -11.92 -4.48 2.09
C SER A 19 -12.59 -5.00 3.37
N ALA A 20 -11.84 -5.73 4.22
CA ALA A 20 -12.36 -6.24 5.48
C ALA A 20 -12.81 -5.10 6.41
N ALA A 21 -11.99 -4.06 6.56
CA ALA A 21 -12.27 -2.92 7.43
C ALA A 21 -13.51 -2.12 6.97
N LEU A 22 -13.59 -1.81 5.67
CA LEU A 22 -14.73 -1.07 5.12
C LEU A 22 -16.03 -1.89 5.17
N ASN A 23 -15.97 -3.20 4.93
CA ASN A 23 -17.14 -4.06 5.08
C ASN A 23 -17.59 -4.13 6.54
N ALA A 24 -16.68 -4.30 7.49
CA ALA A 24 -17.01 -4.29 8.92
C ALA A 24 -17.73 -2.98 9.31
N ALA A 25 -17.18 -1.83 8.91
CA ALA A 25 -17.76 -0.53 9.19
C ALA A 25 -19.16 -0.35 8.57
N LYS A 26 -19.38 -0.85 7.33
CA LYS A 26 -20.72 -0.85 6.69
C LYS A 26 -21.76 -1.66 7.43
N HIS A 27 -21.33 -2.67 8.19
CA HIS A 27 -22.21 -3.49 9.05
C HIS A 27 -22.28 -2.96 10.48
N GLY A 28 -21.81 -1.74 10.73
CA GLY A 28 -21.88 -1.10 12.05
C GLY A 28 -20.88 -1.63 13.08
N LEU A 29 -19.89 -2.44 12.65
CA LEU A 29 -18.85 -2.96 13.55
C LEU A 29 -17.76 -1.92 13.78
N ARG A 30 -17.26 -1.85 15.02
CA ARG A 30 -16.10 -1.03 15.38
C ARG A 30 -14.83 -1.74 14.92
N ALA A 31 -14.21 -1.25 13.85
CA ALA A 31 -13.01 -1.83 13.29
C ALA A 31 -11.76 -1.01 13.58
N ALA A 32 -10.62 -1.69 13.77
CA ALA A 32 -9.31 -1.08 13.78
C ALA A 32 -8.37 -1.81 12.82
N VAL A 33 -7.52 -1.05 12.14
CA VAL A 33 -6.48 -1.56 11.23
C VAL A 33 -5.12 -1.24 11.83
N ILE A 34 -4.23 -2.24 11.83
CA ILE A 34 -2.84 -2.13 12.26
C ILE A 34 -1.98 -2.23 11.00
N GLU A 35 -1.10 -1.27 10.75
CA GLU A 35 -0.23 -1.21 9.57
C GLU A 35 1.21 -1.00 10.01
N ASP A 36 2.13 -1.84 9.54
CA ASP A 36 3.55 -1.75 9.90
C ASP A 36 4.31 -0.62 9.20
N ARG A 37 3.77 -0.15 8.07
CA ARG A 37 4.33 0.98 7.31
C ARG A 37 3.68 2.29 7.72
N ARG A 38 4.39 3.40 7.49
CA ARG A 38 3.87 4.75 7.80
C ARG A 38 2.71 5.21 6.92
N MET A 39 2.35 4.44 5.88
CA MET A 39 1.32 4.80 4.90
C MET A 39 0.47 3.60 4.55
N VAL A 40 -0.83 3.82 4.46
CA VAL A 40 -1.83 2.80 4.10
C VAL A 40 -1.73 2.35 2.64
N GLY A 41 -2.25 1.16 2.34
CA GLY A 41 -2.43 0.67 0.98
C GLY A 41 -1.61 -0.57 0.60
N GLY A 42 -0.67 -0.98 1.46
CA GLY A 42 0.13 -2.20 1.27
C GLY A 42 0.96 -2.23 -0.01
N GLY A 43 1.51 -3.40 -0.33
CA GLY A 43 2.38 -3.61 -1.49
C GLY A 43 1.75 -3.26 -2.84
N CYS A 44 0.44 -3.45 -2.99
CA CYS A 44 -0.28 -3.11 -4.22
C CYS A 44 -0.20 -1.61 -4.56
N THR A 45 -0.26 -0.75 -3.53
CA THR A 45 -0.20 0.71 -3.69
C THR A 45 1.23 1.22 -3.84
N HIS A 46 2.18 0.66 -3.09
CA HIS A 46 3.51 1.24 -2.94
C HIS A 46 4.59 0.61 -3.82
N SER A 47 4.53 -0.70 -4.09
CA SER A 47 5.63 -1.41 -4.77
C SER A 47 5.20 -2.30 -5.95
N GLY A 48 3.90 -2.55 -6.12
CA GLY A 48 3.42 -3.50 -7.11
C GLY A 48 2.55 -2.87 -8.21
N THR A 49 1.27 -3.13 -8.14
CA THR A 49 0.30 -2.90 -9.22
C THR A 49 0.13 -1.44 -9.60
N ILE A 50 -0.02 -0.53 -8.62
CA ILE A 50 -0.31 0.89 -8.90
C ILE A 50 0.90 1.60 -9.52
N PRO A 51 2.12 1.51 -8.96
CA PRO A 51 3.30 2.14 -9.55
C PRO A 51 3.57 1.68 -10.98
N SER A 52 3.53 0.37 -11.24
CA SER A 52 3.81 -0.19 -12.56
C SER A 52 2.78 0.23 -13.61
N LYS A 53 1.49 0.23 -13.25
CA LYS A 53 0.42 0.72 -14.14
C LYS A 53 0.51 2.22 -14.39
N ALA A 54 0.81 3.02 -13.37
CA ALA A 54 0.97 4.47 -13.52
C ALA A 54 2.14 4.80 -14.46
N LEU A 55 3.28 4.12 -14.29
CA LEU A 55 4.43 4.29 -15.18
C LEU A 55 4.10 3.86 -16.61
N ARG A 56 3.49 2.68 -16.81
CA ARG A 56 3.06 2.21 -18.12
C ARG A 56 2.11 3.19 -18.81
N HIS A 57 1.17 3.76 -18.06
CA HIS A 57 0.22 4.73 -18.60
C HIS A 57 0.93 6.00 -19.09
N ALA A 58 1.84 6.54 -18.29
CA ALA A 58 2.63 7.71 -18.66
C ALA A 58 3.48 7.47 -19.91
N VAL A 59 4.12 6.28 -20.02
CA VAL A 59 4.89 5.90 -21.23
C VAL A 59 3.96 5.78 -22.44
N LYS A 60 2.79 5.17 -22.30
CA LYS A 60 1.80 5.04 -23.38
C LYS A 60 1.33 6.40 -23.88
N ASP A 61 1.06 7.35 -22.99
CA ASP A 61 0.63 8.69 -23.36
C ASP A 61 1.74 9.46 -24.08
N LEU A 62 3.00 9.35 -23.63
CA LEU A 62 4.14 9.92 -24.30
C LEU A 62 4.33 9.32 -25.72
N THR A 63 4.22 7.99 -25.84
CA THR A 63 4.29 7.31 -27.14
C THR A 63 3.18 7.78 -28.06
N ARG A 64 1.94 7.87 -27.56
CA ARG A 64 0.80 8.36 -28.33
C ARG A 64 1.02 9.79 -28.80
N TYR A 65 1.52 10.67 -27.94
CA TYR A 65 1.85 12.04 -28.32
C TYR A 65 2.88 12.07 -29.46
N ASN A 66 3.94 11.31 -29.35
CA ASN A 66 5.03 11.30 -30.33
C ASN A 66 4.70 10.61 -31.67
N THR A 67 3.70 9.71 -31.69
CA THR A 67 3.35 8.92 -32.89
C THR A 67 2.09 9.40 -33.61
N ASN A 68 1.19 10.10 -32.92
CA ASN A 68 -0.06 10.56 -33.52
C ASN A 68 0.17 11.75 -34.45
N ALA A 69 -0.32 11.65 -35.70
CA ALA A 69 -0.14 12.68 -36.73
C ALA A 69 -0.71 14.06 -36.33
N ILE A 70 -1.83 14.09 -35.58
CA ILE A 70 -2.44 15.34 -35.12
C ILE A 70 -1.51 16.07 -34.12
N PHE A 71 -0.95 15.35 -33.15
CA PHE A 71 -0.03 15.96 -32.19
C PHE A 71 1.30 16.37 -32.83
N ARG A 72 1.77 15.63 -33.80
CA ARG A 72 2.97 16.00 -34.60
C ARG A 72 2.77 17.25 -35.45
N ALA A 73 1.54 17.55 -35.84
CA ALA A 73 1.23 18.78 -36.59
C ALA A 73 1.29 20.05 -35.71
N ILE A 74 1.18 19.91 -34.39
CA ILE A 74 1.15 21.05 -33.45
C ILE A 74 2.41 21.18 -32.59
N GLY A 75 3.32 20.21 -32.65
CA GLY A 75 4.56 20.25 -31.88
C GLY A 75 5.56 19.16 -32.24
N GLU A 76 6.82 19.39 -31.86
CA GLU A 76 7.90 18.43 -32.02
C GLU A 76 7.75 17.23 -31.06
N PRO A 77 8.33 16.05 -31.42
CA PRO A 77 8.35 14.91 -30.53
C PRO A 77 9.01 15.24 -29.19
N SER A 78 8.31 14.97 -28.10
CA SER A 78 8.79 15.27 -26.76
C SER A 78 9.65 14.15 -26.22
N ARG A 79 10.79 14.51 -25.58
CA ARG A 79 11.63 13.61 -24.82
C ARG A 79 11.48 13.94 -23.33
N ILE A 80 10.95 12.99 -22.56
CA ILE A 80 10.77 13.11 -21.13
C ILE A 80 11.74 12.15 -20.44
N SER A 81 12.43 12.61 -19.40
CA SER A 81 13.34 11.76 -18.64
C SER A 81 12.58 10.67 -17.88
N PHE A 82 13.22 9.52 -17.67
CA PHE A 82 12.66 8.45 -16.86
C PHE A 82 12.34 8.93 -15.43
N GLN A 83 13.17 9.81 -14.89
CA GLN A 83 12.95 10.42 -13.58
C GLN A 83 11.61 11.20 -13.51
N THR A 84 11.29 11.95 -14.54
CA THR A 84 10.00 12.68 -14.63
C THR A 84 8.81 11.71 -14.69
N LEU A 85 8.95 10.60 -15.42
CA LEU A 85 7.92 9.56 -15.46
C LEU A 85 7.71 8.90 -14.09
N LEU A 86 8.79 8.65 -13.35
CA LEU A 86 8.73 8.14 -11.98
C LEU A 86 8.06 9.13 -11.02
N GLN A 87 8.37 10.42 -11.12
CA GLN A 87 7.74 11.47 -10.31
C GLN A 87 6.23 11.53 -10.55
N ASN A 88 5.79 11.39 -11.79
CA ASN A 88 4.36 11.31 -12.15
C ASN A 88 3.69 10.08 -11.49
N ALA A 89 4.32 8.92 -11.56
CA ALA A 89 3.83 7.71 -10.89
C ALA A 89 3.75 7.91 -9.36
N GLY A 90 4.75 8.56 -8.74
CA GLY A 90 4.73 8.96 -7.33
C GLY A 90 3.54 9.85 -6.97
N GLY A 91 3.15 10.76 -7.87
CA GLY A 91 1.94 11.56 -7.71
C GLY A 91 0.65 10.73 -7.64
N VAL A 92 0.56 9.68 -8.46
CA VAL A 92 -0.58 8.74 -8.41
C VAL A 92 -0.62 8.00 -7.08
N ILE A 93 0.53 7.51 -6.58
CA ILE A 93 0.62 6.82 -5.29
C ILE A 93 0.13 7.73 -4.15
N ARG A 94 0.60 8.97 -4.09
CA ARG A 94 0.18 9.94 -3.06
C ARG A 94 -1.33 10.17 -3.06
N ARG A 95 -1.96 10.32 -4.23
CA ARG A 95 -3.43 10.46 -4.34
C ARG A 95 -4.15 9.21 -3.84
N GLN A 96 -3.63 8.02 -4.15
CA GLN A 96 -4.22 6.76 -3.69
C GLN A 96 -4.13 6.59 -2.17
N VAL A 97 -3.01 6.96 -1.55
CA VAL A 97 -2.84 6.95 -0.09
C VAL A 97 -3.80 7.93 0.56
N ALA A 98 -3.88 9.17 0.07
CA ALA A 98 -4.78 10.19 0.61
C ALA A 98 -6.25 9.74 0.54
N MET A 99 -6.67 9.17 -0.59
CA MET A 99 -8.03 8.65 -0.77
C MET A 99 -8.36 7.54 0.24
N ARG A 100 -7.46 6.57 0.44
CA ARG A 100 -7.65 5.48 1.40
C ARG A 100 -7.70 5.98 2.84
N SER A 101 -6.80 6.90 3.19
CA SER A 101 -6.82 7.52 4.51
C SER A 101 -8.16 8.23 4.79
N GLN A 102 -8.72 8.91 3.79
CA GLN A 102 -10.04 9.51 3.89
C GLN A 102 -11.16 8.47 4.06
N TYR A 103 -11.06 7.31 3.39
CA TYR A 103 -12.05 6.24 3.54
C TYR A 103 -12.03 5.69 4.97
N TYR A 104 -10.87 5.43 5.56
CA TYR A 104 -10.77 5.01 6.95
C TYR A 104 -11.36 6.06 7.89
N ALA A 105 -11.00 7.33 7.73
CA ALA A 105 -11.52 8.42 8.57
C ALA A 105 -13.05 8.60 8.46
N LYS A 106 -13.59 8.62 7.23
CA LYS A 106 -15.05 8.75 7.00
C LYS A 106 -15.85 7.61 7.59
N ASN A 107 -15.29 6.40 7.60
CA ASN A 107 -15.94 5.22 8.17
C ASN A 107 -15.59 4.99 9.65
N ARG A 108 -14.92 5.95 10.31
CA ARG A 108 -14.52 5.88 11.73
C ARG A 108 -13.71 4.63 12.08
N ILE A 109 -12.91 4.15 11.12
CA ILE A 109 -12.01 3.02 11.33
C ILE A 109 -10.75 3.55 11.99
N ALA A 110 -10.40 3.00 13.16
CA ALA A 110 -9.20 3.39 13.89
C ALA A 110 -7.95 2.86 13.17
N MET A 111 -6.92 3.70 13.05
CA MET A 111 -5.65 3.32 12.43
C MET A 111 -4.53 3.33 13.46
N TYR A 112 -3.78 2.23 13.53
CA TYR A 112 -2.60 2.07 14.36
C TYR A 112 -1.40 1.78 13.47
N PHE A 113 -0.38 2.64 13.53
CA PHE A 113 0.84 2.45 12.76
C PHE A 113 1.91 1.82 13.65
N GLY A 114 2.21 0.55 13.41
CA GLY A 114 3.17 -0.23 14.19
C GLY A 114 3.16 -1.70 13.84
N VAL A 115 4.07 -2.43 14.46
CA VAL A 115 4.21 -3.88 14.25
C VAL A 115 3.28 -4.63 15.19
N ALA A 116 2.41 -5.45 14.61
CA ALA A 116 1.49 -6.31 15.34
C ALA A 116 2.13 -7.61 15.80
N SER A 117 1.92 -8.02 17.03
CA SER A 117 2.26 -9.34 17.55
C SER A 117 1.12 -9.89 18.41
N PHE A 118 0.80 -11.17 18.25
CA PHE A 118 -0.25 -11.81 19.04
C PHE A 118 0.24 -12.07 20.48
N ILE A 119 -0.62 -11.75 21.45
CA ILE A 119 -0.48 -12.17 22.84
C ILE A 119 -1.32 -13.42 23.09
N ASP A 120 -2.56 -13.40 22.58
CA ASP A 120 -3.50 -14.51 22.59
C ASP A 120 -4.46 -14.42 21.38
N ALA A 121 -5.46 -15.28 21.31
CA ALA A 121 -6.40 -15.36 20.19
C ALA A 121 -7.27 -14.10 19.97
N SER A 122 -7.35 -13.23 20.98
CA SER A 122 -8.18 -12.01 20.97
C SER A 122 -7.41 -10.72 21.29
N THR A 123 -6.10 -10.84 21.56
CA THR A 123 -5.26 -9.74 22.03
C THR A 123 -4.02 -9.59 21.16
N VAL A 124 -3.82 -8.38 20.64
CA VAL A 124 -2.68 -8.00 19.81
C VAL A 124 -1.89 -6.89 20.49
N ARG A 125 -0.59 -7.07 20.60
CA ARG A 125 0.36 -6.01 20.95
C ARG A 125 0.75 -5.28 19.67
N VAL A 126 0.69 -3.96 19.70
CA VAL A 126 1.17 -3.08 18.64
C VAL A 126 2.36 -2.31 19.17
N THR A 127 3.54 -2.54 18.58
CA THR A 127 4.75 -1.76 18.88
C THR A 127 4.82 -0.58 17.91
N LEU A 128 4.67 0.63 18.42
CA LEU A 128 4.71 1.87 17.65
C LEU A 128 6.14 2.22 17.23
N PRO A 129 6.35 3.09 16.23
CA PRO A 129 7.69 3.47 15.75
C PRO A 129 8.60 4.15 16.79
N ASP A 130 8.02 4.74 17.82
CA ASP A 130 8.73 5.35 18.97
C ASP A 130 9.06 4.34 20.08
N GLY A 131 8.69 3.07 19.90
CA GLY A 131 8.87 2.01 20.88
C GLY A 131 7.73 1.88 21.90
N ALA A 132 6.74 2.76 21.89
CA ALA A 132 5.58 2.63 22.75
C ALA A 132 4.76 1.38 22.37
N ILE A 133 4.07 0.82 23.37
CA ILE A 133 3.29 -0.40 23.21
C ILE A 133 1.83 -0.09 23.44
N GLU A 134 0.98 -0.46 22.50
CA GLU A 134 -0.47 -0.48 22.67
C GLU A 134 -1.01 -1.91 22.66
N ILE A 135 -1.95 -2.20 23.53
CA ILE A 135 -2.64 -3.49 23.60
C ILE A 135 -4.05 -3.31 23.07
N LEU A 136 -4.35 -4.00 21.97
CA LEU A 136 -5.66 -3.97 21.34
C LEU A 136 -6.35 -5.32 21.50
N ARG A 137 -7.66 -5.28 21.74
CA ARG A 137 -8.48 -6.49 21.97
C ARG A 137 -9.73 -6.46 21.11
N ALA A 138 -10.02 -7.59 20.44
CA ALA A 138 -11.27 -7.82 19.73
C ALA A 138 -11.61 -9.31 19.72
N PRO A 139 -12.88 -9.68 19.63
CA PRO A 139 -13.29 -11.09 19.54
C PRO A 139 -12.93 -11.73 18.21
N LYS A 140 -12.61 -10.91 17.18
CA LYS A 140 -12.22 -11.40 15.84
C LYS A 140 -11.03 -10.61 15.34
N ILE A 141 -10.10 -11.33 14.68
CA ILE A 141 -8.90 -10.75 14.08
C ILE A 141 -8.75 -11.28 12.65
N VAL A 142 -8.53 -10.37 11.70
CA VAL A 142 -8.22 -10.70 10.30
C VAL A 142 -6.74 -10.44 10.05
N ILE A 143 -6.03 -11.45 9.57
CA ILE A 143 -4.64 -11.34 9.14
C ILE A 143 -4.64 -11.07 7.64
N ALA A 144 -4.19 -9.87 7.24
CA ALA A 144 -4.15 -9.39 5.87
C ALA A 144 -2.79 -8.75 5.53
N THR A 145 -1.72 -9.31 6.07
CA THR A 145 -0.34 -8.81 5.97
C THR A 145 0.23 -8.84 4.55
N GLY A 146 -0.42 -9.57 3.64
CA GLY A 146 0.01 -9.70 2.25
C GLY A 146 1.20 -10.64 2.09
N SER A 147 2.03 -10.34 1.10
CA SER A 147 3.23 -11.10 0.77
C SER A 147 4.41 -10.16 0.53
N GLU A 148 5.60 -10.63 0.83
CA GLU A 148 6.85 -9.97 0.54
C GLU A 148 7.68 -10.82 -0.41
N VAL A 149 8.40 -10.17 -1.35
CA VAL A 149 9.29 -10.88 -2.25
C VAL A 149 10.53 -11.31 -1.47
N GLY A 150 10.62 -12.59 -1.15
CA GLY A 150 11.84 -13.18 -0.60
C GLY A 150 12.92 -13.23 -1.69
N ILE A 151 13.88 -12.33 -1.65
CA ILE A 151 15.08 -12.43 -2.48
C ILE A 151 16.04 -13.35 -1.73
N ALA A 152 16.17 -14.60 -2.19
CA ALA A 152 17.24 -15.47 -1.72
C ALA A 152 18.58 -14.78 -2.05
N ALA A 153 19.43 -14.52 -1.06
CA ALA A 153 20.69 -13.78 -1.22
C ALA A 153 21.58 -14.34 -2.37
N ALA A 154 21.54 -15.65 -2.60
CA ALA A 154 22.24 -16.32 -3.70
C ALA A 154 21.71 -15.96 -5.11
N ALA A 155 20.41 -15.63 -5.27
CA ALA A 155 19.85 -15.28 -6.58
C ALA A 155 20.19 -13.84 -6.97
N CYS A 156 20.39 -12.95 -6.02
CA CYS A 156 20.72 -11.55 -6.27
C CYS A 156 22.12 -11.40 -6.88
N GLU A 157 23.12 -12.14 -6.39
CA GLU A 157 24.49 -12.11 -6.97
C GLU A 157 24.55 -12.66 -8.40
N ALA A 158 23.80 -13.71 -8.73
CA ALA A 158 23.78 -14.30 -10.05
C ALA A 158 23.19 -13.34 -11.11
N VAL A 159 22.10 -12.63 -10.79
CA VAL A 159 21.46 -11.68 -11.72
C VAL A 159 22.31 -10.42 -11.94
N PHE A 160 23.03 -9.94 -10.93
CA PHE A 160 23.91 -8.77 -11.07
C PHE A 160 25.22 -9.10 -11.78
N ARG A 161 25.76 -10.32 -11.67
CA ARG A 161 26.95 -10.75 -12.41
C ARG A 161 26.69 -10.87 -13.92
N GLN A 162 25.52 -11.36 -14.35
CA GLN A 162 25.17 -11.46 -15.76
C GLN A 162 25.01 -10.11 -16.49
N ARG A 163 24.73 -9.01 -15.79
CA ARG A 163 24.58 -7.68 -16.39
C ARG A 163 25.88 -6.88 -16.55
N ARG A 164 27.03 -7.40 -16.08
CA ARG A 164 28.36 -6.77 -16.24
C ARG A 164 29.19 -7.31 -17.40
N VAL A 165 28.64 -8.20 -18.21
CA VAL A 165 29.36 -8.88 -19.32
C VAL A 165 28.74 -8.57 -20.68
N GLN A 166 28.04 -7.45 -20.83
CA GLN A 166 27.66 -6.93 -22.16
C GLN A 166 27.93 -5.44 -22.24
#